data_b6ae48fab693bfebe746687430c86743
#
_entry.id   b6ae48fab693bfebe746687430c86743
#
_cell.length_a   1.000
_cell.length_b   1.000
_cell.length_c   1.000
_cell.angle_alpha   90.00
_cell.angle_beta   90.00
_cell.angle_gamma   90.00
#
_symmetry.space_group_name_H-M   'P 1'
#
loop_
_entity.id
_entity.type
_entity.pdbx_description
1 polymer ?
#
loop_
_entity_poly.entity_id
_entity_poly.type
_entity_poly.pdbx_seq_one_letter_code
_entity_poly.pdbx_strand_id
1 'polypeptide(L)'
;MPADGCRSRRTAASAAAGADEQTLYHLRPHSPPKIPMTLSLYDASVPVFKQMLGGLDGVIAKAQAFAEARKIEPDALFKARLYPDMFPLDRQVQIACDFACSVTARLAGADVPVYEVKEATFEQTRGLIAATIAFIERFDAAQFAGSAQREIVLRPGTPKEKRLSGDKYLLSYGLPQFFFHVTTAYALLRHNGVEIGKRDYMGAY
;
A
#
# COMPACT_ATOMS: atom_id res chain seq x y z
N MET A 1 62.23 44.72 26.54
CA MET A 1 63.13 44.90 27.67
C MET A 1 62.38 45.50 28.84
N PRO A 2 62.59 45.16 30.09
CA PRO A 2 62.96 43.84 30.68
C PRO A 2 61.82 43.31 31.56
N ALA A 3 61.77 42.09 31.88
CA ALA A 3 62.51 41.23 32.79
C ALA A 3 61.84 41.02 34.18
N ASP A 4 61.83 39.75 34.55
CA ASP A 4 62.02 39.16 35.88
C ASP A 4 60.82 39.16 36.85
N GLY A 5 60.52 37.97 37.34
CA GLY A 5 60.99 37.27 38.45
C GLY A 5 60.14 36.15 38.95
N CYS A 6 60.59 34.99 38.75
CA CYS A 6 60.92 33.90 39.67
C CYS A 6 60.36 33.98 41.11
N ARG A 7 59.67 32.92 41.51
CA ARG A 7 59.99 32.02 42.65
C ARG A 7 58.83 31.06 43.03
N SER A 8 59.11 29.82 42.78
CA SER A 8 58.99 28.62 43.66
C SER A 8 58.31 28.77 45.01
N ARG A 9 57.39 27.88 45.32
CA ARG A 9 57.40 27.08 46.56
C ARG A 9 56.64 25.74 46.37
N ARG A 10 57.34 24.73 46.81
CA ARG A 10 56.88 23.37 46.96
C ARG A 10 55.92 23.23 48.12
N THR A 11 55.27 22.13 48.16
CA THR A 11 54.74 21.20 49.18
C THR A 11 53.23 21.18 49.14
N ALA A 12 52.49 20.07 49.15
CA ALA A 12 52.68 18.79 49.80
C ALA A 12 51.77 17.75 49.12
N ALA A 13 52.22 16.54 49.13
CA ALA A 13 51.42 15.35 48.75
C ALA A 13 50.31 15.13 49.78
N SER A 14 49.14 14.75 49.28
CA SER A 14 48.18 13.97 50.04
C SER A 14 47.54 12.94 49.15
N ALA A 15 47.75 11.70 49.50
CA ALA A 15 47.13 10.53 48.88
C ALA A 15 45.63 10.52 49.12
N ALA A 16 44.89 10.28 48.10
CA ALA A 16 43.53 9.79 48.21
C ALA A 16 43.30 8.71 47.17
N ALA A 17 43.41 7.52 47.65
CA ALA A 17 42.66 6.30 47.37
C ALA A 17 42.07 6.13 45.96
N GLY A 18 42.55 5.09 45.31
CA GLY A 18 41.95 4.53 44.09
C GLY A 18 40.51 4.11 44.34
N ALA A 19 39.62 4.74 43.63
CA ALA A 19 38.30 4.20 43.41
C ALA A 19 38.40 3.29 42.16
N ASP A 20 38.15 2.03 42.42
CA ASP A 20 38.23 0.92 41.49
C ASP A 20 37.39 1.19 40.27
N GLU A 21 38.03 1.37 39.14
CA GLU A 21 37.42 1.63 37.82
C GLU A 21 36.60 0.44 37.31
N GLN A 22 36.59 -0.68 38.06
CA GLN A 22 35.83 -1.89 37.69
C GLN A 22 34.37 -1.89 38.19
N THR A 23 33.97 -0.97 39.06
CA THR A 23 32.59 -0.94 39.59
C THR A 23 31.59 -0.17 38.71
N LEU A 24 32.04 0.55 37.69
CA LEU A 24 31.17 1.34 36.80
C LEU A 24 30.66 0.60 35.56
N TYR A 25 31.07 -0.66 35.35
CA TYR A 25 30.64 -1.42 34.18
C TYR A 25 29.30 -2.16 34.33
N HIS A 26 28.65 -2.10 35.49
CA HIS A 26 27.40 -2.84 35.73
C HIS A 26 26.09 -2.07 35.52
N LEU A 27 26.16 -0.81 35.09
CA LEU A 27 24.99 -0.02 34.73
C LEU A 27 24.95 0.24 33.22
N ARG A 28 25.00 -0.83 32.41
CA ARG A 28 24.55 -0.69 31.01
C ARG A 28 23.05 -0.53 31.04
N PRO A 29 22.51 0.58 30.51
CA PRO A 29 21.07 0.68 30.33
C PRO A 29 20.66 -0.51 29.45
N HIS A 30 19.79 -1.38 29.98
CA HIS A 30 19.12 -2.39 29.18
C HIS A 30 18.34 -1.62 28.10
N SER A 31 18.86 -1.62 26.87
CA SER A 31 18.07 -1.18 25.73
C SER A 31 16.80 -2.00 25.74
N PRO A 32 15.61 -1.37 25.71
CA PRO A 32 14.38 -2.13 25.66
C PRO A 32 14.45 -3.12 24.49
N PRO A 33 13.89 -4.32 24.62
CA PRO A 33 13.91 -5.30 23.55
C PRO A 33 13.35 -4.62 22.30
N LYS A 34 14.13 -4.59 21.22
CA LYS A 34 13.64 -4.17 19.91
C LYS A 34 12.55 -5.16 19.52
N ILE A 35 11.29 -4.79 19.75
CA ILE A 35 10.15 -5.51 19.21
C ILE A 35 10.34 -5.44 17.69
N PRO A 36 10.56 -6.54 16.98
CA PRO A 36 10.62 -6.49 15.54
C PRO A 36 9.28 -5.95 15.06
N MET A 37 9.27 -4.78 14.43
CA MET A 37 8.10 -4.28 13.74
C MET A 37 7.90 -5.20 12.53
N THR A 38 7.08 -6.24 12.72
CA THR A 38 6.64 -7.10 11.62
C THR A 38 5.48 -6.39 10.92
N LEU A 39 5.70 -5.98 9.68
CA LEU A 39 4.63 -5.46 8.83
C LEU A 39 3.55 -6.56 8.70
N SER A 40 2.34 -6.27 9.16
CA SER A 40 1.23 -7.22 9.02
C SER A 40 0.73 -7.27 7.57
N LEU A 41 0.09 -8.39 7.17
CA LEU A 41 -0.54 -8.45 5.85
C LEU A 41 -1.73 -7.48 5.74
N TYR A 42 -2.33 -7.09 6.86
CA TYR A 42 -3.32 -6.02 6.90
C TYR A 42 -2.70 -4.68 6.47
N ASP A 43 -1.60 -4.26 7.10
CA ASP A 43 -0.93 -2.99 6.79
C ASP A 43 -0.38 -2.96 5.36
N ALA A 44 0.05 -4.12 4.85
CA ALA A 44 0.53 -4.27 3.48
C ALA A 44 -0.57 -4.37 2.42
N SER A 45 -1.85 -4.41 2.80
CA SER A 45 -2.97 -4.61 1.85
C SER A 45 -4.06 -3.56 1.99
N VAL A 46 -4.85 -3.56 3.07
CA VAL A 46 -6.07 -2.73 3.17
C VAL A 46 -5.78 -1.23 3.03
N PRO A 47 -4.82 -0.62 3.76
CA PRO A 47 -4.48 0.79 3.57
C PRO A 47 -3.97 1.09 2.16
N VAL A 48 -3.18 0.18 1.57
CA VAL A 48 -2.63 0.32 0.22
C VAL A 48 -3.75 0.30 -0.83
N PHE A 49 -4.67 -0.65 -0.74
CA PHE A 49 -5.83 -0.71 -1.64
C PHE A 49 -6.70 0.54 -1.52
N LYS A 50 -6.97 0.98 -0.29
CA LYS A 50 -7.76 2.18 -0.03
C LYS A 50 -7.13 3.42 -0.67
N GLN A 51 -5.84 3.64 -0.46
CA GLN A 51 -5.11 4.76 -1.05
C GLN A 51 -5.21 4.75 -2.57
N MET A 52 -4.90 3.62 -3.19
CA MET A 52 -4.83 3.51 -4.65
C MET A 52 -6.21 3.57 -5.32
N LEU A 53 -7.24 3.01 -4.68
CA LEU A 53 -8.62 3.12 -5.15
C LEU A 53 -9.15 4.56 -5.01
N GLY A 54 -8.79 5.27 -3.94
CA GLY A 54 -9.09 6.70 -3.81
C GLY A 54 -8.42 7.54 -4.90
N GLY A 55 -7.16 7.25 -5.23
CA GLY A 55 -6.47 7.84 -6.38
C GLY A 55 -7.17 7.53 -7.71
N LEU A 56 -7.58 6.27 -7.90
CA LEU A 56 -8.30 5.84 -9.10
C LEU A 56 -9.66 6.55 -9.24
N ASP A 57 -10.44 6.71 -8.14
CA ASP A 57 -11.69 7.48 -8.16
C ASP A 57 -11.45 8.93 -8.60
N GLY A 58 -10.41 9.58 -8.06
CA GLY A 58 -10.03 10.93 -8.47
C GLY A 58 -9.64 11.04 -9.95
N VAL A 59 -8.94 10.02 -10.47
CA VAL A 59 -8.59 9.93 -11.90
C VAL A 59 -9.84 9.75 -12.78
N ILE A 60 -10.79 8.91 -12.38
CA ILE A 60 -12.08 8.71 -13.08
C ILE A 60 -12.93 9.98 -13.02
N ALA A 61 -12.95 10.70 -11.90
CA ALA A 61 -13.66 11.99 -11.80
C ALA A 61 -13.09 13.05 -12.76
N LYS A 62 -11.77 13.12 -12.91
CA LYS A 62 -11.12 13.99 -13.91
C LYS A 62 -11.42 13.57 -15.34
N ALA A 63 -11.51 12.26 -15.60
CA ALA A 63 -11.91 11.75 -16.91
C ALA A 63 -13.35 12.11 -17.26
N GLN A 64 -14.26 12.08 -16.28
CA GLN A 64 -15.64 12.55 -16.45
C GLN A 64 -15.67 14.02 -16.84
N ALA A 65 -15.02 14.90 -16.04
CA ALA A 65 -14.97 16.33 -16.33
C ALA A 65 -14.35 16.64 -17.72
N PHE A 66 -13.31 15.90 -18.10
CA PHE A 66 -12.68 16.00 -19.41
C PHE A 66 -13.64 15.62 -20.55
N ALA A 67 -14.39 14.52 -20.41
CA ALA A 67 -15.35 14.06 -21.40
C ALA A 67 -16.50 15.07 -21.56
N GLU A 68 -17.06 15.56 -20.45
CA GLU A 68 -18.13 16.57 -20.44
C GLU A 68 -17.68 17.88 -21.12
N ALA A 69 -16.52 18.41 -20.75
CA ALA A 69 -15.99 19.65 -21.32
C ALA A 69 -15.74 19.57 -22.84
N ARG A 70 -15.39 18.40 -23.34
CA ARG A 70 -15.07 18.16 -24.76
C ARG A 70 -16.19 17.49 -25.53
N LYS A 71 -17.34 17.23 -24.90
CA LYS A 71 -18.49 16.53 -25.47
C LYS A 71 -18.10 15.16 -26.07
N ILE A 72 -17.26 14.43 -25.33
CA ILE A 72 -16.82 13.07 -25.65
C ILE A 72 -17.82 12.10 -25.04
N GLU A 73 -18.35 11.19 -25.82
CA GLU A 73 -19.19 10.12 -25.31
C GLU A 73 -18.42 9.22 -24.33
N PRO A 74 -18.98 8.89 -23.15
CA PRO A 74 -18.28 8.08 -22.13
C PRO A 74 -17.71 6.78 -22.68
N ASP A 75 -18.41 6.12 -23.58
CA ASP A 75 -17.97 4.86 -24.19
C ASP A 75 -16.66 4.99 -24.98
N ALA A 76 -16.37 6.16 -25.53
CA ALA A 76 -15.08 6.39 -26.21
C ALA A 76 -13.88 6.21 -25.25
N LEU A 77 -14.04 6.56 -23.97
CA LEU A 77 -13.03 6.32 -22.95
C LEU A 77 -13.14 4.93 -22.34
N PHE A 78 -14.35 4.47 -21.99
CA PHE A 78 -14.52 3.18 -21.32
C PHE A 78 -14.15 1.99 -22.20
N LYS A 79 -14.32 2.06 -23.51
CA LYS A 79 -13.94 1.00 -24.46
C LYS A 79 -12.52 1.16 -25.01
N ALA A 80 -11.81 2.24 -24.64
CA ALA A 80 -10.42 2.43 -25.04
C ALA A 80 -9.51 1.33 -24.48
N ARG A 81 -8.53 0.91 -25.31
CA ARG A 81 -7.54 -0.11 -25.00
C ARG A 81 -6.14 0.44 -25.32
N LEU A 82 -5.11 0.05 -24.55
CA LEU A 82 -3.73 0.37 -24.92
C LEU A 82 -3.27 -0.44 -26.13
N TYR A 83 -3.75 -1.67 -26.25
CA TYR A 83 -3.48 -2.54 -27.38
C TYR A 83 -4.73 -3.43 -27.64
N PRO A 84 -4.98 -3.89 -28.87
CA PRO A 84 -6.22 -4.60 -29.23
C PRO A 84 -6.56 -5.83 -28.39
N ASP A 85 -5.57 -6.55 -27.88
CA ASP A 85 -5.75 -7.75 -27.03
C ASP A 85 -5.83 -7.45 -25.52
N MET A 86 -5.58 -6.22 -25.12
CA MET A 86 -5.71 -5.81 -23.71
C MET A 86 -7.16 -5.50 -23.35
N PHE A 87 -7.49 -5.64 -22.06
CA PHE A 87 -8.81 -5.24 -21.56
C PHE A 87 -9.03 -3.72 -21.67
N PRO A 88 -10.27 -3.28 -21.98
CA PRO A 88 -10.62 -1.87 -21.99
C PRO A 88 -10.70 -1.26 -20.60
N LEU A 89 -10.79 0.06 -20.51
CA LEU A 89 -10.76 0.83 -19.28
C LEU A 89 -11.77 0.31 -18.24
N ASP A 90 -13.02 0.10 -18.62
CA ASP A 90 -14.07 -0.40 -17.74
C ASP A 90 -13.65 -1.70 -17.05
N ARG A 91 -13.09 -2.62 -17.82
CA ARG A 91 -12.64 -3.91 -17.31
C ARG A 91 -11.38 -3.79 -16.45
N GLN A 92 -10.49 -2.84 -16.75
CA GLN A 92 -9.32 -2.58 -15.90
C GLN A 92 -9.74 -2.13 -14.49
N VAL A 93 -10.67 -1.18 -14.41
CA VAL A 93 -11.19 -0.69 -13.12
C VAL A 93 -11.90 -1.80 -12.34
N GLN A 94 -12.77 -2.57 -13.04
CA GLN A 94 -13.48 -3.68 -12.41
C GLN A 94 -12.51 -4.70 -11.81
N ILE A 95 -11.50 -5.13 -12.57
CA ILE A 95 -10.53 -6.13 -12.09
C ILE A 95 -9.70 -5.59 -10.92
N ALA A 96 -9.34 -4.30 -10.92
CA ALA A 96 -8.68 -3.68 -9.77
C ALA A 96 -9.55 -3.78 -8.51
N CYS A 97 -10.83 -3.45 -8.60
CA CYS A 97 -11.79 -3.60 -7.51
C CYS A 97 -11.94 -5.06 -7.05
N ASP A 98 -12.05 -5.99 -8.01
CA ASP A 98 -12.14 -7.44 -7.73
C ASP A 98 -10.91 -7.95 -6.97
N PHE A 99 -9.69 -7.48 -7.33
CA PHE A 99 -8.48 -7.84 -6.60
C PHE A 99 -8.45 -7.26 -5.18
N ALA A 100 -8.80 -6.00 -4.98
CA ALA A 100 -8.87 -5.40 -3.66
C ALA A 100 -9.83 -6.16 -2.74
N CYS A 101 -11.05 -6.46 -3.20
CA CYS A 101 -12.04 -7.23 -2.46
C CYS A 101 -11.56 -8.66 -2.19
N SER A 102 -11.14 -9.38 -3.23
CA SER A 102 -10.83 -10.80 -3.12
C SER A 102 -9.57 -11.08 -2.29
N VAL A 103 -8.56 -10.19 -2.36
CA VAL A 103 -7.35 -10.31 -1.54
C VAL A 103 -7.68 -10.07 -0.08
N THR A 104 -8.38 -8.98 0.22
CA THR A 104 -8.80 -8.64 1.59
C THR A 104 -9.65 -9.76 2.20
N ALA A 105 -10.71 -10.18 1.51
CA ALA A 105 -11.62 -11.22 2.01
C ALA A 105 -10.88 -12.55 2.29
N ARG A 106 -10.07 -13.03 1.33
CA ARG A 106 -9.36 -14.31 1.51
C ARG A 106 -8.32 -14.26 2.64
N LEU A 107 -7.60 -13.13 2.79
CA LEU A 107 -6.65 -12.98 3.89
C LEU A 107 -7.35 -12.85 5.25
N ALA A 108 -8.52 -12.24 5.29
CA ALA A 108 -9.35 -12.19 6.50
C ALA A 108 -10.12 -13.50 6.76
N GLY A 109 -10.19 -14.44 5.80
CA GLY A 109 -10.98 -15.68 5.91
C GLY A 109 -12.48 -15.45 5.75
N ALA A 110 -12.87 -14.45 4.98
CA ALA A 110 -14.24 -14.07 4.68
C ALA A 110 -14.63 -14.42 3.23
N ASP A 111 -15.93 -14.40 2.95
CA ASP A 111 -16.47 -14.60 1.61
C ASP A 111 -16.11 -13.42 0.69
N VAL A 112 -15.80 -13.76 -0.56
CA VAL A 112 -15.50 -12.77 -1.59
C VAL A 112 -16.81 -12.26 -2.18
N PRO A 113 -17.08 -10.95 -2.14
CA PRO A 113 -18.27 -10.39 -2.77
C PRO A 113 -18.19 -10.49 -4.29
N VAL A 114 -19.36 -10.59 -4.93
CA VAL A 114 -19.50 -10.53 -6.38
C VAL A 114 -20.23 -9.24 -6.73
N TYR A 115 -19.61 -8.38 -7.51
CA TYR A 115 -20.23 -7.16 -8.04
C TYR A 115 -20.51 -7.33 -9.53
N GLU A 116 -21.78 -7.21 -9.92
CA GLU A 116 -22.16 -7.16 -11.33
C GLU A 116 -22.20 -5.68 -11.78
N VAL A 117 -21.34 -5.35 -12.74
CA VAL A 117 -21.38 -4.06 -13.43
C VAL A 117 -22.01 -4.32 -14.81
N LYS A 118 -23.23 -3.82 -15.01
CA LYS A 118 -23.99 -4.07 -16.26
C LYS A 118 -23.63 -3.07 -17.36
N GLU A 119 -23.34 -1.83 -16.99
CA GLU A 119 -22.99 -0.75 -17.91
C GLU A 119 -21.83 0.07 -17.34
N ALA A 120 -20.95 0.55 -18.20
CA ALA A 120 -19.81 1.34 -17.80
C ALA A 120 -20.11 2.84 -17.92
N THR A 121 -20.79 3.39 -16.91
CA THR A 121 -20.91 4.85 -16.75
C THR A 121 -19.92 5.37 -15.70
N PHE A 122 -19.61 6.67 -15.73
CA PHE A 122 -18.75 7.29 -14.72
C PHE A 122 -19.33 7.11 -13.31
N GLU A 123 -20.63 7.31 -13.15
CA GLU A 123 -21.32 7.15 -11.86
C GLU A 123 -21.23 5.71 -11.35
N GLN A 124 -21.53 4.72 -12.19
CA GLN A 124 -21.47 3.31 -11.80
C GLN A 124 -20.04 2.87 -11.51
N THR A 125 -19.05 3.34 -12.28
CA THR A 125 -17.64 3.04 -12.08
C THR A 125 -17.15 3.61 -10.75
N ARG A 126 -17.49 4.85 -10.43
CA ARG A 126 -17.16 5.47 -9.14
C ARG A 126 -17.93 4.82 -7.98
N GLY A 127 -19.18 4.45 -8.21
CA GLY A 127 -19.97 3.67 -7.25
C GLY A 127 -19.35 2.31 -6.92
N LEU A 128 -18.80 1.60 -7.91
CA LEU A 128 -18.07 0.35 -7.70
C LEU A 128 -16.82 0.56 -6.85
N ILE A 129 -16.03 1.61 -7.15
CA ILE A 129 -14.83 1.95 -6.37
C ILE A 129 -15.22 2.26 -4.91
N ALA A 130 -16.24 3.07 -4.70
CA ALA A 130 -16.73 3.42 -3.37
C ALA A 130 -17.24 2.20 -2.59
N ALA A 131 -18.01 1.31 -3.22
CA ALA A 131 -18.47 0.06 -2.63
C ALA A 131 -17.30 -0.87 -2.27
N THR A 132 -16.26 -0.92 -3.11
CA THR A 132 -15.04 -1.68 -2.86
C THR A 132 -14.31 -1.14 -1.62
N ILE A 133 -14.11 0.17 -1.53
CA ILE A 133 -13.47 0.82 -0.38
C ILE A 133 -14.29 0.51 0.89
N ALA A 134 -15.60 0.72 0.85
CA ALA A 134 -16.48 0.44 1.98
C ALA A 134 -16.43 -1.04 2.42
N PHE A 135 -16.28 -1.96 1.47
CA PHE A 135 -16.15 -3.38 1.77
C PHE A 135 -14.82 -3.70 2.49
N ILE A 136 -13.69 -3.23 1.95
CA ILE A 136 -12.38 -3.53 2.54
C ILE A 136 -12.16 -2.85 3.90
N GLU A 137 -12.79 -1.70 4.16
CA GLU A 137 -12.76 -0.99 5.44
C GLU A 137 -13.53 -1.70 6.57
N ARG A 138 -14.32 -2.72 6.26
CA ARG A 138 -15.01 -3.55 7.28
C ARG A 138 -14.08 -4.48 8.03
N PHE A 139 -12.85 -4.66 7.55
CA PHE A 139 -11.89 -5.59 8.13
C PHE A 139 -10.86 -4.83 8.97
N ASP A 140 -10.49 -5.43 10.09
CA ASP A 140 -9.45 -4.95 10.99
C ASP A 140 -8.22 -5.87 11.01
N ALA A 141 -7.14 -5.40 11.64
CA ALA A 141 -5.89 -6.15 11.70
C ALA A 141 -6.02 -7.51 12.44
N ALA A 142 -6.97 -7.63 13.39
CA ALA A 142 -7.14 -8.87 14.15
C ALA A 142 -7.64 -10.02 13.26
N GLN A 143 -8.47 -9.72 12.25
CA GLN A 143 -8.97 -10.72 11.31
C GLN A 143 -7.86 -11.27 10.39
N PHE A 144 -6.72 -10.56 10.29
CA PHE A 144 -5.54 -11.01 9.54
C PHE A 144 -4.57 -11.83 10.39
N ALA A 145 -4.88 -12.11 11.65
CA ALA A 145 -4.04 -12.96 12.49
C ALA A 145 -3.85 -14.36 11.83
N GLY A 146 -2.60 -14.80 11.70
CA GLY A 146 -2.24 -16.07 11.04
C GLY A 146 -2.46 -16.10 9.52
N SER A 147 -2.86 -14.99 8.90
CA SER A 147 -3.14 -14.94 7.46
C SER A 147 -1.92 -15.25 6.59
N ALA A 148 -0.69 -14.96 7.06
CA ALA A 148 0.53 -15.22 6.31
C ALA A 148 0.71 -16.72 5.98
N GLN A 149 0.35 -17.60 6.90
CA GLN A 149 0.44 -19.05 6.75
C GLN A 149 -0.87 -19.68 6.22
N ARG A 150 -1.97 -18.92 6.15
CA ARG A 150 -3.25 -19.43 5.63
C ARG A 150 -3.10 -19.91 4.20
N GLU A 151 -3.56 -21.12 3.92
CA GLU A 151 -3.62 -21.63 2.54
C GLU A 151 -4.74 -20.93 1.77
N ILE A 152 -4.38 -20.31 0.66
CA ILE A 152 -5.30 -19.69 -0.29
C ILE A 152 -5.36 -20.56 -1.54
N VAL A 153 -6.55 -21.08 -1.83
CA VAL A 153 -6.79 -21.89 -3.04
C VAL A 153 -7.46 -21.02 -4.09
N LEU A 154 -6.79 -20.87 -5.23
CA LEU A 154 -7.31 -20.15 -6.38
C LEU A 154 -7.84 -21.13 -7.40
N ARG A 155 -9.05 -20.87 -7.94
CA ARG A 155 -9.72 -21.69 -8.96
C ARG A 155 -9.82 -23.16 -8.57
N PRO A 156 -10.39 -23.48 -7.40
CA PRO A 156 -10.46 -24.85 -6.90
C PRO A 156 -11.18 -25.75 -7.91
N GLY A 157 -10.69 -26.98 -8.03
CA GLY A 157 -11.29 -27.99 -8.91
C GLY A 157 -11.07 -27.77 -10.41
N THR A 158 -10.25 -26.81 -10.81
CA THR A 158 -9.93 -26.59 -12.23
C THR A 158 -8.47 -26.95 -12.54
N PRO A 159 -8.12 -27.20 -13.84
CA PRO A 159 -6.72 -27.42 -14.24
C PRO A 159 -5.77 -26.24 -13.94
N LYS A 160 -6.33 -25.09 -13.57
CA LYS A 160 -5.59 -23.86 -13.22
C LYS A 160 -5.58 -23.62 -11.71
N GLU A 161 -5.91 -24.64 -10.90
CA GLU A 161 -5.84 -24.53 -9.45
C GLU A 161 -4.43 -24.19 -8.97
N LYS A 162 -4.32 -23.23 -8.06
CA LYS A 162 -3.07 -22.85 -7.39
C LYS A 162 -3.31 -22.75 -5.89
N ARG A 163 -2.37 -23.25 -5.11
CA ARG A 163 -2.34 -23.17 -3.65
C ARG A 163 -1.15 -22.30 -3.25
N LEU A 164 -1.41 -21.25 -2.50
CA LEU A 164 -0.41 -20.29 -2.06
C LEU A 164 -0.59 -20.06 -0.55
N SER A 165 0.50 -19.81 0.16
CA SER A 165 0.43 -19.18 1.48
C SER A 165 -0.03 -17.73 1.36
N GLY A 166 -0.70 -17.19 2.40
CA GLY A 166 -1.28 -15.85 2.33
C GLY A 166 -0.26 -14.76 2.04
N ASP A 167 0.97 -14.87 2.55
CA ASP A 167 2.07 -13.96 2.22
C ASP A 167 2.42 -13.99 0.73
N LYS A 168 2.61 -15.17 0.14
CA LYS A 168 2.85 -15.32 -1.30
C LYS A 168 1.65 -14.87 -2.14
N TYR A 169 0.44 -15.18 -1.66
CA TYR A 169 -0.77 -14.74 -2.32
C TYR A 169 -0.85 -13.21 -2.40
N LEU A 170 -0.58 -12.49 -1.30
CA LEU A 170 -0.57 -11.03 -1.31
C LEU A 170 0.57 -10.48 -2.15
N LEU A 171 1.82 -10.85 -1.83
CA LEU A 171 3.01 -10.16 -2.33
C LEU A 171 3.36 -10.55 -3.77
N SER A 172 3.14 -11.80 -4.16
CA SER A 172 3.54 -12.31 -5.48
C SER A 172 2.38 -12.43 -6.48
N TYR A 173 1.14 -12.27 -6.04
CA TYR A 173 -0.03 -12.38 -6.90
C TYR A 173 -0.99 -11.20 -6.75
N GLY A 174 -1.53 -10.94 -5.57
CA GLY A 174 -2.59 -9.96 -5.35
C GLY A 174 -2.16 -8.52 -5.66
N LEU A 175 -1.09 -8.05 -5.01
CA LEU A 175 -0.56 -6.69 -5.24
C LEU A 175 -0.08 -6.47 -6.68
N PRO A 176 0.72 -7.37 -7.31
CA PRO A 176 1.11 -7.20 -8.70
C PRO A 176 -0.07 -7.09 -9.66
N GLN A 177 -1.09 -7.91 -9.49
CA GLN A 177 -2.31 -7.86 -10.32
C GLN A 177 -3.06 -6.54 -10.08
N PHE A 178 -3.29 -6.16 -8.85
CA PHE A 178 -3.97 -4.92 -8.49
C PHE A 178 -3.28 -3.69 -9.10
N PHE A 179 -1.97 -3.54 -8.87
CA PHE A 179 -1.21 -2.42 -9.41
C PHE A 179 -1.16 -2.42 -10.92
N PHE A 180 -1.07 -3.58 -11.57
CA PHE A 180 -1.14 -3.67 -13.03
C PHE A 180 -2.43 -3.03 -13.56
N HIS A 181 -3.58 -3.39 -12.99
CA HIS A 181 -4.88 -2.90 -13.47
C HIS A 181 -5.09 -1.41 -13.16
N VAL A 182 -4.73 -0.94 -11.97
CA VAL A 182 -4.79 0.49 -11.61
C VAL A 182 -3.87 1.32 -12.51
N THR A 183 -2.64 0.85 -12.74
CA THR A 183 -1.67 1.55 -13.60
C THR A 183 -2.14 1.57 -15.05
N THR A 184 -2.71 0.47 -15.54
CA THR A 184 -3.23 0.40 -16.91
C THR A 184 -4.42 1.32 -17.10
N ALA A 185 -5.35 1.40 -16.12
CA ALA A 185 -6.46 2.34 -16.16
C ALA A 185 -5.97 3.80 -16.21
N TYR A 186 -4.99 4.16 -15.36
CA TYR A 186 -4.35 5.48 -15.41
C TYR A 186 -3.70 5.74 -16.78
N ALA A 187 -2.93 4.79 -17.31
CA ALA A 187 -2.23 4.92 -18.59
C ALA A 187 -3.21 5.11 -19.76
N LEU A 188 -4.33 4.39 -19.75
CA LEU A 188 -5.41 4.54 -20.74
C LEU A 188 -5.95 5.96 -20.76
N LEU A 189 -6.31 6.50 -19.61
CA LEU A 189 -6.86 7.86 -19.50
C LEU A 189 -5.82 8.91 -19.88
N ARG A 190 -4.58 8.75 -19.41
CA ARG A 190 -3.49 9.67 -19.77
C ARG A 190 -3.20 9.66 -21.26
N HIS A 191 -3.19 8.49 -21.89
CA HIS A 191 -2.99 8.31 -23.34
C HIS A 191 -4.11 8.96 -24.16
N ASN A 192 -5.35 8.89 -23.67
CA ASN A 192 -6.51 9.52 -24.30
C ASN A 192 -6.65 11.03 -23.99
N GLY A 193 -5.63 11.66 -23.42
CA GLY A 193 -5.54 13.11 -23.29
C GLY A 193 -6.12 13.68 -21.97
N VAL A 194 -6.56 12.85 -21.04
CA VAL A 194 -6.98 13.32 -19.71
C VAL A 194 -5.79 13.93 -18.96
N GLU A 195 -5.94 15.15 -18.47
CA GLU A 195 -4.88 15.90 -17.78
C GLU A 195 -4.66 15.40 -16.35
N ILE A 196 -4.00 14.27 -16.23
CA ILE A 196 -3.64 13.61 -14.97
C ILE A 196 -2.13 13.36 -14.90
N GLY A 197 -1.58 13.30 -13.70
CA GLY A 197 -0.16 13.05 -13.45
C GLY A 197 0.06 12.03 -12.34
N LYS A 198 1.33 11.75 -12.01
CA LYS A 198 1.71 10.81 -10.95
C LYS A 198 1.04 11.13 -9.60
N ARG A 199 0.86 12.44 -9.29
CA ARG A 199 0.20 12.86 -8.04
C ARG A 199 -1.25 12.37 -7.97
N ASP A 200 -1.98 12.41 -9.08
CA ASP A 200 -3.37 11.91 -9.15
C ASP A 200 -3.42 10.39 -8.98
N TYR A 201 -2.47 9.68 -9.60
CA TYR A 201 -2.34 8.23 -9.43
C TYR A 201 -2.05 7.83 -7.98
N MET A 202 -1.17 8.54 -7.30
CA MET A 202 -0.79 8.24 -5.91
C MET A 202 -1.91 8.53 -4.91
N GLY A 203 -2.81 9.46 -5.20
CA GLY A 203 -3.85 9.88 -4.28
C GLY A 203 -3.31 10.56 -3.03
N ALA A 204 -4.11 10.54 -1.96
CA ALA A 204 -3.70 11.00 -0.63
C ALA A 204 -3.05 9.83 0.15
N TYR A 205 -1.91 10.09 0.80
CA TYR A 205 -1.16 9.12 1.61
C TYR A 205 -0.59 9.78 2.87
#